data_2d946c0c9cfe180c52410b5941517e5c
#
_entry.id   2d946c0c9cfe180c52410b5941517e5c
#
_cell.length_a   1.000
_cell.length_b   1.000
_cell.length_c   1.000
_cell.angle_alpha   90.00
_cell.angle_beta   90.00
_cell.angle_gamma   90.00
#
_symmetry.space_group_name_H-M   'P 1'
#
loop_
_entity.id
_entity.type
_entity.pdbx_description
1 polymer ?
#
loop_
_entity_poly.entity_id
_entity_poly.type
_entity_poly.pdbx_seq_one_letter_code
_entity_poly.pdbx_strand_id
1 'polypeptide(L)'
;MKKTYTKREMYELIKALVDAGVISGELTETGITEAHVAQFCVDELELLDKKVAKAKERVAAKKAEADELLDAVRDALSADTFEPIADITARIEGEDVTVSKVTYRLGQLVKNGEATKEQITVAGTEGQKSRKIVGYKLV
;
A
#
# COMPACT_ATOMS: atom_id res chain seq x y z
N MET A 1 32.27 3.34 3.79
CA MET A 1 31.03 2.71 3.28
C MET A 1 31.22 2.31 1.82
N LYS A 2 30.93 1.08 1.44
CA LYS A 2 30.85 0.71 0.03
C LYS A 2 29.61 1.35 -0.58
N LYS A 3 29.79 2.18 -1.60
CA LYS A 3 28.69 2.79 -2.35
C LYS A 3 27.96 1.69 -3.14
N THR A 4 26.68 1.49 -2.83
CA THR A 4 25.83 0.55 -3.58
C THR A 4 25.18 1.30 -4.73
N TYR A 5 25.35 0.81 -5.93
CA TYR A 5 24.74 1.36 -7.14
C TYR A 5 23.45 0.64 -7.47
N THR A 6 22.44 1.36 -7.94
CA THR A 6 21.21 0.78 -8.43
C THR A 6 21.40 0.17 -9.82
N LYS A 7 20.52 -0.76 -10.19
CA LYS A 7 20.52 -1.32 -11.55
C LYS A 7 20.37 -0.23 -12.61
N ARG A 8 19.55 0.78 -12.35
CA ARG A 8 19.37 1.93 -13.25
C ARG A 8 20.67 2.67 -13.49
N GLU A 9 21.37 3.05 -12.43
CA GLU A 9 22.66 3.75 -12.53
C GLU A 9 23.68 2.95 -13.33
N MET A 10 23.69 1.61 -13.16
CA MET A 10 24.58 0.73 -13.92
C MET A 10 24.24 0.69 -15.40
N TYR A 11 22.97 0.56 -15.77
CA TYR A 11 22.56 0.56 -17.18
C TYR A 11 22.77 1.92 -17.84
N GLU A 12 22.49 3.01 -17.15
CA GLU A 12 22.75 4.36 -17.66
C GLU A 12 24.23 4.63 -17.91
N LEU A 13 25.10 4.14 -17.00
CA LEU A 13 26.55 4.22 -17.19
C LEU A 13 27.02 3.40 -18.39
N ILE A 14 26.60 2.15 -18.50
CA ILE A 14 26.98 1.28 -19.62
C ILE A 14 26.54 1.89 -20.94
N LYS A 15 25.29 2.39 -21.02
CA LYS A 15 24.78 3.07 -22.22
C LYS A 15 25.61 4.32 -22.56
N ALA A 16 25.93 5.13 -21.58
CA ALA A 16 26.76 6.33 -21.78
C ALA A 16 28.17 5.97 -22.28
N LEU A 17 28.78 4.91 -21.78
CA LEU A 17 30.10 4.44 -22.24
C LEU A 17 30.04 3.92 -23.66
N VAL A 18 29.00 3.25 -24.07
CA VAL A 18 28.78 2.82 -25.47
C VAL A 18 28.58 4.03 -26.38
N ASP A 19 27.73 4.97 -26.00
CA ASP A 19 27.42 6.19 -26.78
C ASP A 19 28.66 7.09 -26.94
N ALA A 20 29.54 7.11 -25.95
CA ALA A 20 30.79 7.85 -25.97
C ALA A 20 31.93 7.11 -26.76
N GLY A 21 31.68 5.89 -27.24
CA GLY A 21 32.67 5.08 -27.94
C GLY A 21 33.81 4.48 -27.08
N VAL A 22 33.63 4.55 -25.73
CA VAL A 22 34.61 3.95 -24.79
C VAL A 22 34.52 2.42 -24.83
N ILE A 23 33.30 1.90 -24.96
CA ILE A 23 33.02 0.49 -25.21
C ILE A 23 32.67 0.37 -26.68
N SER A 24 33.55 -0.26 -27.44
CA SER A 24 33.40 -0.46 -28.88
C SER A 24 33.97 -1.80 -29.31
N GLY A 25 33.46 -2.30 -30.42
CA GLY A 25 33.93 -3.53 -31.03
C GLY A 25 32.96 -4.69 -30.85
N GLU A 26 33.40 -5.84 -31.31
CA GLU A 26 32.66 -7.09 -31.27
C GLU A 26 33.47 -8.12 -30.46
N LEU A 27 32.76 -8.80 -29.55
CA LEU A 27 33.30 -10.00 -28.94
C LEU A 27 33.19 -11.15 -29.94
N THR A 28 34.30 -11.45 -30.62
CA THR A 28 34.38 -12.39 -31.75
C THR A 28 33.83 -13.79 -31.45
N GLU A 29 33.87 -14.23 -30.20
CA GLU A 29 33.38 -15.54 -29.80
C GLU A 29 31.85 -15.57 -29.58
N THR A 30 31.23 -14.43 -29.27
CA THR A 30 29.78 -14.33 -28.90
C THR A 30 28.96 -13.63 -29.95
N GLY A 31 29.53 -12.90 -30.89
CA GLY A 31 28.85 -12.06 -31.88
C GLY A 31 28.13 -10.86 -31.27
N ILE A 32 28.40 -10.52 -29.99
CA ILE A 32 27.80 -9.37 -29.32
C ILE A 32 28.53 -8.11 -29.74
N THR A 33 27.79 -7.16 -30.29
CA THR A 33 28.30 -5.83 -30.70
C THR A 33 27.92 -4.75 -29.68
N GLU A 34 28.56 -3.57 -29.77
CA GLU A 34 28.22 -2.40 -28.99
C GLU A 34 26.74 -1.98 -29.15
N ALA A 35 26.20 -2.14 -30.35
CA ALA A 35 24.78 -1.87 -30.62
C ALA A 35 23.84 -2.80 -29.83
N HIS A 36 24.19 -4.06 -29.70
CA HIS A 36 23.45 -5.02 -28.89
C HIS A 36 23.46 -4.63 -27.40
N VAL A 37 24.61 -4.18 -26.89
CA VAL A 37 24.73 -3.73 -25.50
C VAL A 37 23.90 -2.47 -25.24
N ALA A 38 23.94 -1.49 -26.15
CA ALA A 38 23.14 -0.28 -26.04
C ALA A 38 21.65 -0.60 -26.06
N GLN A 39 21.20 -1.46 -26.98
CA GLN A 39 19.80 -1.85 -27.07
C GLN A 39 19.33 -2.60 -25.81
N PHE A 40 20.15 -3.51 -25.31
CA PHE A 40 19.86 -4.20 -24.04
C PHE A 40 19.67 -3.22 -22.89
N CYS A 41 20.52 -2.20 -22.76
CA CYS A 41 20.39 -1.19 -21.71
C CYS A 41 19.10 -0.37 -21.86
N VAL A 42 18.70 -0.02 -23.07
CA VAL A 42 17.45 0.69 -23.36
C VAL A 42 16.26 -0.18 -22.93
N ASP A 43 16.23 -1.45 -23.33
CA ASP A 43 15.15 -2.38 -23.01
C ASP A 43 15.02 -2.60 -21.49
N GLU A 44 16.14 -2.75 -20.79
CA GLU A 44 16.15 -2.92 -19.33
C GLU A 44 15.70 -1.65 -18.59
N LEU A 45 16.08 -0.46 -19.07
CA LEU A 45 15.62 0.80 -18.50
C LEU A 45 14.10 0.97 -18.68
N GLU A 46 13.56 0.63 -19.85
CA GLU A 46 12.12 0.63 -20.10
C GLU A 46 11.37 -0.36 -19.19
N LEU A 47 11.92 -1.55 -18.97
CA LEU A 47 11.34 -2.53 -18.04
C LEU A 47 11.33 -2.00 -16.60
N LEU A 48 12.38 -1.30 -16.18
CA LEU A 48 12.43 -0.66 -14.87
C LEU A 48 11.36 0.43 -14.74
N ASP A 49 11.18 1.25 -15.78
CA ASP A 49 10.15 2.29 -15.80
C ASP A 49 8.73 1.70 -15.73
N LYS A 50 8.46 0.64 -16.50
CA LYS A 50 7.18 -0.09 -16.44
C LYS A 50 6.91 -0.69 -15.05
N LYS A 51 7.95 -1.23 -14.39
CA LYS A 51 7.82 -1.74 -13.01
C LYS A 51 7.50 -0.65 -12.01
N VAL A 52 8.16 0.51 -12.11
CA VAL A 52 7.90 1.68 -11.24
C VAL A 52 6.49 2.22 -11.47
N ALA A 53 6.07 2.38 -12.72
CA ALA A 53 4.73 2.85 -13.07
C ALA A 53 3.65 1.91 -12.50
N LYS A 54 3.81 0.60 -12.69
CA LYS A 54 2.88 -0.41 -12.16
C LYS A 54 2.84 -0.45 -10.64
N ALA A 55 3.98 -0.23 -9.98
CA ALA A 55 4.02 -0.12 -8.52
C ALA A 55 3.29 1.12 -8.00
N LYS A 56 3.47 2.28 -8.65
CA LYS A 56 2.74 3.52 -8.33
C LYS A 56 1.23 3.36 -8.52
N GLU A 57 0.81 2.74 -9.61
CA GLU A 57 -0.60 2.46 -9.89
C GLU A 57 -1.23 1.57 -8.81
N ARG A 58 -0.54 0.50 -8.40
CA ARG A 58 -0.99 -0.37 -7.30
C ARG A 58 -1.11 0.37 -5.97
N VAL A 59 -0.17 1.26 -5.66
CA VAL A 59 -0.20 2.06 -4.43
C VAL A 59 -1.37 3.05 -4.49
N ALA A 60 -1.59 3.71 -5.63
CA ALA A 60 -2.71 4.63 -5.82
C ALA A 60 -4.06 3.90 -5.70
N ALA A 61 -4.21 2.73 -6.31
CA ALA A 61 -5.42 1.91 -6.20
C ALA A 61 -5.69 1.49 -4.76
N LYS A 62 -4.68 1.02 -4.03
CA LYS A 62 -4.82 0.67 -2.61
C LYS A 62 -5.18 1.86 -1.73
N LYS A 63 -4.65 3.04 -2.04
CA LYS A 63 -4.98 4.26 -1.30
C LYS A 63 -6.43 4.69 -1.54
N ALA A 64 -6.90 4.66 -2.79
CA ALA A 64 -8.29 4.97 -3.13
C ALA A 64 -9.27 4.00 -2.42
N GLU A 65 -9.00 2.69 -2.48
CA GLU A 65 -9.78 1.68 -1.76
C GLU A 65 -9.77 1.90 -0.23
N ALA A 66 -8.63 2.31 0.32
CA ALA A 66 -8.52 2.65 1.73
C ALA A 66 -9.34 3.88 2.12
N ASP A 67 -9.37 4.90 1.27
CA ASP A 67 -10.14 6.12 1.51
C ASP A 67 -11.66 5.85 1.45
N GLU A 68 -12.13 5.02 0.52
CA GLU A 68 -13.54 4.58 0.44
C GLU A 68 -13.95 3.81 1.71
N LEU A 69 -13.12 2.91 2.20
CA LEU A 69 -13.38 2.19 3.44
C LEU A 69 -13.39 3.13 4.65
N LEU A 70 -12.53 4.13 4.68
CA LEU A 70 -12.51 5.12 5.76
C LEU A 70 -13.83 5.90 5.83
N ASP A 71 -14.36 6.31 4.69
CA ASP A 71 -15.65 7.00 4.60
C ASP A 71 -16.79 6.08 5.01
N ALA A 72 -16.80 4.82 4.56
CA ALA A 72 -17.78 3.83 4.96
C ALA A 72 -17.77 3.56 6.47
N VAL A 73 -16.60 3.50 7.09
CA VAL A 73 -16.47 3.35 8.56
C VAL A 73 -16.99 4.59 9.28
N ARG A 74 -16.71 5.79 8.78
CA ARG A 74 -17.24 7.05 9.33
C ARG A 74 -18.77 7.07 9.29
N ASP A 75 -19.34 6.71 8.16
CA ASP A 75 -20.80 6.69 7.95
C ASP A 75 -21.51 5.61 8.81
N ALA A 76 -20.82 4.53 9.12
CA ALA A 76 -21.34 3.45 9.97
C ALA A 76 -21.32 3.78 11.47
N LEU A 77 -20.58 4.82 11.90
CA LEU A 77 -20.51 5.23 13.31
C LEU A 77 -21.74 6.01 13.74
N SER A 78 -22.22 5.73 14.96
CA SER A 78 -23.23 6.57 15.61
C SER A 78 -22.60 7.81 16.25
N ALA A 79 -23.32 8.93 16.21
CA ALA A 79 -22.95 10.14 16.95
C ALA A 79 -23.40 10.11 18.41
N ASP A 80 -24.38 9.30 18.72
CA ASP A 80 -25.06 9.31 20.03
C ASP A 80 -24.57 8.25 20.99
N THR A 81 -24.19 7.08 20.48
CA THR A 81 -23.86 5.91 21.29
C THR A 81 -22.52 5.29 20.92
N PHE A 82 -21.80 4.81 21.95
CA PHE A 82 -20.63 3.98 21.73
C PHE A 82 -21.01 2.58 21.28
N GLU A 83 -20.49 2.13 20.17
CA GLU A 83 -20.80 0.84 19.56
C GLU A 83 -19.56 -0.04 19.44
N PRO A 84 -19.72 -1.36 19.62
CA PRO A 84 -18.61 -2.30 19.45
C PRO A 84 -18.20 -2.44 17.98
N ILE A 85 -16.94 -2.78 17.74
CA ILE A 85 -16.38 -2.94 16.38
C ILE A 85 -17.18 -3.95 15.55
N ALA A 86 -17.66 -5.02 16.18
CA ALA A 86 -18.43 -6.06 15.50
C ALA A 86 -19.72 -5.50 14.86
N ASP A 87 -20.44 -4.64 15.56
CA ASP A 87 -21.68 -4.03 15.08
C ASP A 87 -21.40 -3.00 13.99
N ILE A 88 -20.33 -2.22 14.13
CA ILE A 88 -19.87 -1.27 13.11
C ILE A 88 -19.49 -2.01 11.83
N THR A 89 -18.70 -3.08 11.95
CA THR A 89 -18.27 -3.90 10.81
C THR A 89 -19.44 -4.56 10.09
N ALA A 90 -20.43 -5.02 10.83
CA ALA A 90 -21.64 -5.65 10.27
C ALA A 90 -22.51 -4.70 9.40
N ARG A 91 -22.40 -3.39 9.61
CA ARG A 91 -23.11 -2.37 8.81
C ARG A 91 -22.40 -2.02 7.52
N ILE A 92 -21.13 -2.33 7.41
CA ILE A 92 -20.33 -2.00 6.22
C ILE A 92 -20.45 -3.13 5.22
N GLU A 93 -21.00 -2.83 4.05
CA GLU A 93 -21.12 -3.78 2.96
C GLU A 93 -19.79 -3.93 2.21
N GLY A 94 -19.43 -5.16 1.88
CA GLY A 94 -18.24 -5.47 1.09
C GLY A 94 -17.65 -6.84 1.44
N GLU A 95 -17.24 -7.59 0.42
CA GLU A 95 -16.66 -8.94 0.60
C GLU A 95 -15.28 -8.89 1.28
N ASP A 96 -14.56 -7.78 1.09
CA ASP A 96 -13.20 -7.59 1.62
C ASP A 96 -13.15 -6.84 2.95
N VAL A 97 -14.30 -6.53 3.57
CA VAL A 97 -14.38 -5.81 4.84
C VAL A 97 -14.11 -6.76 6.00
N THR A 98 -13.01 -6.57 6.69
CA THR A 98 -12.63 -7.36 7.86
C THR A 98 -12.58 -6.49 9.12
N VAL A 99 -12.78 -7.12 10.28
CA VAL A 99 -12.66 -6.45 11.59
C VAL A 99 -11.32 -5.73 11.73
N SER A 100 -10.24 -6.33 11.26
CA SER A 100 -8.90 -5.73 11.31
C SER A 100 -8.79 -4.45 10.46
N LYS A 101 -9.36 -4.46 9.25
CA LYS A 101 -9.39 -3.28 8.38
C LYS A 101 -10.23 -2.15 9.00
N VAL A 102 -11.38 -2.49 9.57
CA VAL A 102 -12.27 -1.54 10.26
C VAL A 102 -11.59 -0.98 11.51
N THR A 103 -10.96 -1.81 12.31
CA THR A 103 -10.21 -1.38 13.51
C THR A 103 -9.13 -0.36 13.17
N TYR A 104 -8.39 -0.61 12.11
CA TYR A 104 -7.36 0.31 11.64
C TYR A 104 -7.95 1.68 11.23
N ARG A 105 -9.06 1.68 10.50
CA ARG A 105 -9.75 2.92 10.10
C ARG A 105 -10.36 3.67 11.29
N LEU A 106 -10.94 2.96 12.24
CA LEU A 106 -11.40 3.54 13.51
C LEU A 106 -10.26 4.21 14.27
N GLY A 107 -9.09 3.57 14.32
CA GLY A 107 -7.88 4.16 14.89
C GLY A 107 -7.46 5.45 14.18
N GLN A 108 -7.58 5.52 12.87
CA GLN A 108 -7.31 6.74 12.09
C GLN A 108 -8.32 7.85 12.41
N LEU A 109 -9.62 7.54 12.47
CA LEU A 109 -10.65 8.51 12.81
C LEU A 109 -10.47 9.07 14.24
N VAL A 110 -10.10 8.23 15.20
CA VAL A 110 -9.79 8.65 16.58
C VAL A 110 -8.56 9.56 16.58
N LYS A 111 -7.53 9.21 15.85
CA LYS A 111 -6.30 10.02 15.74
C LYS A 111 -6.53 11.37 15.09
N ASN A 112 -7.45 11.43 14.13
CA ASN A 112 -7.85 12.67 13.46
C ASN A 112 -8.81 13.54 14.29
N GLY A 113 -9.31 13.03 15.42
CA GLY A 113 -10.31 13.72 16.25
C GLY A 113 -11.76 13.64 15.71
N GLU A 114 -12.02 12.79 14.73
CA GLU A 114 -13.35 12.58 14.13
C GLU A 114 -14.18 11.54 14.90
N ALA A 115 -13.54 10.64 15.63
CA ALA A 115 -14.17 9.64 16.47
C ALA A 115 -13.54 9.60 17.86
N THR A 116 -14.28 9.10 18.83
CA THR A 116 -13.78 8.82 20.18
C THR A 116 -14.04 7.37 20.55
N LYS A 117 -13.25 6.86 21.47
CA LYS A 117 -13.35 5.47 21.97
C LYS A 117 -13.46 5.43 23.47
N GLU A 118 -14.27 4.51 24.00
CA GLU A 118 -14.44 4.29 25.43
C GLU A 118 -14.67 2.80 25.72
N GLN A 119 -14.34 2.36 26.93
CA GLN A 119 -14.72 1.03 27.39
C GLN A 119 -16.20 0.98 27.72
N ILE A 120 -16.92 0.12 27.02
CA ILE A 120 -18.34 -0.16 27.25
C ILE A 120 -18.53 -1.56 27.79
N THR A 121 -19.59 -1.75 28.55
CA THR A 121 -19.99 -3.06 29.08
C THR A 121 -21.09 -3.63 28.18
N VAL A 122 -20.81 -4.76 27.55
CA VAL A 122 -21.81 -5.49 26.75
C VAL A 122 -22.39 -6.61 27.60
N ALA A 123 -23.72 -6.64 27.69
CA ALA A 123 -24.42 -7.69 28.38
C ALA A 123 -24.16 -9.05 27.71
N GLY A 124 -23.87 -10.07 28.52
CA GLY A 124 -23.77 -11.44 28.02
C GLY A 124 -25.16 -11.99 27.66
N THR A 125 -25.19 -12.86 26.66
CA THR A 125 -26.36 -13.73 26.40
C THR A 125 -26.51 -14.76 27.49
N GLU A 126 -27.66 -15.43 27.56
CA GLU A 126 -27.96 -16.45 28.62
C GLU A 126 -26.76 -17.34 28.93
N GLY A 127 -26.29 -17.28 30.19
CA GLY A 127 -25.16 -18.07 30.69
C GLY A 127 -23.75 -17.45 30.50
N GLN A 128 -23.64 -16.31 29.86
CA GLN A 128 -22.36 -15.58 29.73
C GLN A 128 -22.35 -14.31 30.61
N LYS A 129 -21.20 -14.08 31.25
CA LYS A 129 -20.97 -12.85 32.03
C LYS A 129 -20.84 -11.64 31.10
N SER A 130 -21.31 -10.47 31.54
CA SER A 130 -21.03 -9.21 30.86
C SER A 130 -19.54 -8.99 30.74
N ARG A 131 -19.09 -8.47 29.57
CA ARG A 131 -17.69 -8.20 29.30
C ARG A 131 -17.49 -6.74 28.90
N LYS A 132 -16.33 -6.20 29.29
CA LYS A 132 -15.90 -4.87 28.86
C LYS A 132 -15.22 -4.98 27.51
N ILE A 133 -15.64 -4.15 26.57
CA ILE A 133 -15.06 -4.04 25.23
C ILE A 133 -14.89 -2.56 24.88
N VAL A 134 -14.12 -2.28 23.87
CA VAL A 134 -13.96 -0.92 23.36
C VAL A 134 -15.10 -0.60 22.40
N GLY A 135 -15.82 0.49 22.67
CA GLY A 135 -16.81 1.06 21.78
C GLY A 135 -16.29 2.34 21.13
N TYR A 136 -16.86 2.68 19.99
CA TYR A 136 -16.52 3.87 19.20
C TYR A 136 -17.78 4.67 18.87
N LYS A 137 -17.66 6.00 18.81
CA LYS A 137 -18.69 6.90 18.29
C LYS A 137 -18.06 8.10 17.58
N LEU A 138 -18.82 8.78 16.74
CA LEU A 138 -18.42 10.08 16.18
C LEU A 138 -18.33 11.15 17.29
N VAL A 139 -17.41 12.05 17.10
CA VAL A 139 -17.28 13.24 17.96
C VAL A 139 -18.36 14.25 17.66
#